data_cc35bb60a4314f5e5d8db7452f1c7a92
#
_entry.id   cc35bb60a4314f5e5d8db7452f1c7a92
#
_cell.length_a   1.000
_cell.length_b   1.000
_cell.length_c   1.000
_cell.angle_alpha   90.00
_cell.angle_beta   90.00
_cell.angle_gamma   90.00
#
_symmetry.space_group_name_H-M   'P 1'
#
loop_
_entity.id
_entity.type
_entity.pdbx_description
1 polymer ?
#
loop_
_entity_poly.entity_id
_entity_poly.type
_entity_poly.pdbx_seq_one_letter_code
_entity_poly.pdbx_strand_id
1 'polypeptide(L)'
;MKYKSEIVITSIIAILVLFLKVINVFQIENDLGYPFAMLLMIICFSFITIFIQKDIDKNYEINKLNYQNLNILKYISAILIVILHLRPFLNFSNELDLAFNNIVTRICVPIFFIITGYFVAKKEKDSEDYIKSYIKKTIPLYLTWSLLYVPVIIVTMIQHLPTINEYLAKINIALPLLVALIILLLPIVILLALCYTGVYYHLWYFPAIIFSLLVLKKWKKKFNIKYLLVISFILLLFGATETYYGVLPFSVKKLLSYYYNIFFTTRNFLFFGLFYVVLGYYMGTKEKLYSKYCFVKLVVSFFLLTFEAILLHDIDRLDSNILLSCVPLTYYLFISAVYIANNIKLKFPFGDYSKYYYLIHPVIIFAISLLFENISNYPYLNIFMVLLITHIISFLIVKLKSKNKLNINLNKNVKELGKI
;
A
#
# COMPACT_ATOMS: atom_id res chain seq x y z
N MET A 1 -9.94 37.80 1.21
CA MET A 1 -10.36 36.37 1.17
C MET A 1 -9.19 35.37 1.32
N LYS A 2 -8.09 35.77 1.97
CA LYS A 2 -6.81 35.04 2.04
C LYS A 2 -6.78 33.89 3.05
N TYR A 3 -7.79 33.75 3.89
CA TYR A 3 -7.79 32.83 5.04
C TYR A 3 -8.96 31.82 5.08
N LYS A 4 -9.79 31.73 4.02
CA LYS A 4 -10.99 30.87 4.06
C LYS A 4 -10.69 29.37 4.31
N SER A 5 -9.64 28.83 3.73
CA SER A 5 -9.30 27.40 3.91
C SER A 5 -8.70 27.11 5.30
N GLU A 6 -7.96 28.08 5.85
CA GLU A 6 -7.36 27.97 7.18
C GLU A 6 -8.42 28.11 8.28
N ILE A 7 -9.34 29.04 8.10
CA ILE A 7 -10.51 29.21 8.98
C ILE A 7 -11.36 27.94 8.92
N VAL A 8 -11.60 27.39 7.75
CA VAL A 8 -12.37 26.13 7.59
C VAL A 8 -11.67 24.95 8.28
N ILE A 9 -10.36 24.77 8.09
CA ILE A 9 -9.62 23.67 8.74
C ILE A 9 -9.55 23.88 10.25
N THR A 10 -9.26 25.09 10.71
CA THR A 10 -9.22 25.41 12.14
C THR A 10 -10.60 25.29 12.78
N SER A 11 -11.67 25.71 12.06
CA SER A 11 -13.04 25.54 12.51
C SER A 11 -13.46 24.08 12.56
N ILE A 12 -13.04 23.26 11.60
CA ILE A 12 -13.29 21.81 11.60
C ILE A 12 -12.56 21.15 12.78
N ILE A 13 -11.29 21.49 13.02
CA ILE A 13 -10.54 20.98 14.17
C ILE A 13 -11.20 21.44 15.49
N ALA A 14 -11.65 22.69 15.58
CA ALA A 14 -12.35 23.20 16.75
C ALA A 14 -13.73 22.54 16.96
N ILE A 15 -14.49 22.32 15.88
CA ILE A 15 -15.75 21.55 15.89
C ILE A 15 -15.49 20.10 16.29
N LEU A 16 -14.41 19.50 15.81
CA LEU A 16 -13.92 18.18 16.17
C LEU A 16 -13.67 18.06 17.68
N VAL A 17 -12.89 18.98 18.24
CA VAL A 17 -12.55 19.02 19.66
C VAL A 17 -13.79 19.29 20.50
N LEU A 18 -14.67 20.22 20.07
CA LEU A 18 -15.93 20.50 20.73
C LEU A 18 -16.89 19.31 20.66
N PHE A 19 -16.97 18.62 19.54
CA PHE A 19 -17.81 17.44 19.36
C PHE A 19 -17.34 16.27 20.23
N LEU A 20 -16.03 16.02 20.31
CA LEU A 20 -15.45 15.04 21.24
C LEU A 20 -15.74 15.40 22.71
N LYS A 21 -15.69 16.70 23.04
CA LYS A 21 -15.99 17.20 24.38
C LYS A 21 -17.49 17.09 24.71
N VAL A 22 -18.37 17.36 23.75
CA VAL A 22 -19.83 17.20 23.88
C VAL A 22 -20.22 15.73 24.07
N ILE A 23 -19.61 14.81 23.32
CA ILE A 23 -19.83 13.37 23.50
C ILE A 23 -19.41 12.93 24.89
N ASN A 24 -18.27 13.39 25.40
CA ASN A 24 -17.80 13.10 26.77
C ASN A 24 -18.76 13.67 27.85
N VAL A 25 -19.36 14.82 27.60
CA VAL A 25 -20.30 15.46 28.55
C VAL A 25 -21.64 14.74 28.59
N PHE A 26 -22.12 14.21 27.44
CA PHE A 26 -23.43 13.54 27.36
C PHE A 26 -23.39 12.05 27.73
N GLN A 27 -22.23 11.52 28.18
CA GLN A 27 -22.12 10.10 28.57
C GLN A 27 -22.95 9.20 27.64
N ILE A 28 -22.67 9.28 26.33
CA ILE A 28 -23.35 8.39 25.39
C ILE A 28 -22.81 7.00 25.69
N GLU A 29 -23.53 6.25 26.52
CA GLU A 29 -23.19 4.89 26.97
C GLU A 29 -23.17 3.84 25.85
N ASN A 30 -23.37 4.24 24.61
CA ASN A 30 -23.27 3.34 23.48
C ASN A 30 -21.83 3.31 22.98
N ASP A 31 -21.12 2.25 23.30
CA ASP A 31 -19.73 1.92 22.86
C ASP A 31 -19.47 2.14 21.37
N LEU A 32 -20.50 2.18 20.54
CA LEU A 32 -20.44 2.38 19.09
C LEU A 32 -20.51 3.84 18.64
N GLY A 33 -20.94 4.78 19.50
CA GLY A 33 -21.10 6.19 19.11
C GLY A 33 -19.79 6.90 18.79
N TYR A 34 -18.76 6.67 19.58
CA TYR A 34 -17.42 7.27 19.39
C TYR A 34 -16.73 6.81 18.11
N PRO A 35 -16.59 5.52 17.86
CA PRO A 35 -15.94 5.03 16.64
C PRO A 35 -16.67 5.49 15.38
N PHE A 36 -18.02 5.55 15.40
CA PHE A 36 -18.80 5.99 14.26
C PHE A 36 -18.65 7.49 13.99
N ALA A 37 -18.71 8.31 15.03
CA ALA A 37 -18.50 9.75 14.92
C ALA A 37 -17.09 10.06 14.38
N MET A 38 -16.08 9.36 14.86
CA MET A 38 -14.71 9.48 14.38
C MET A 38 -14.58 9.05 12.93
N LEU A 39 -15.19 7.95 12.52
CA LEU A 39 -15.23 7.51 11.13
C LEU A 39 -15.77 8.62 10.23
N LEU A 40 -16.89 9.23 10.58
CA LEU A 40 -17.45 10.36 9.82
C LEU A 40 -16.49 11.54 9.73
N MET A 41 -15.77 11.87 10.82
CA MET A 41 -14.80 12.96 10.83
C MET A 41 -13.61 12.68 9.92
N ILE A 42 -13.07 11.45 9.96
CA ILE A 42 -11.95 11.04 9.09
C ILE A 42 -12.39 11.07 7.62
N ILE A 43 -13.60 10.60 7.31
CA ILE A 43 -14.16 10.66 5.95
C ILE A 43 -14.28 12.11 5.50
N CYS A 44 -14.87 13.00 6.32
CA CYS A 44 -15.00 14.41 6.00
C CYS A 44 -13.63 15.08 5.79
N PHE A 45 -12.67 14.83 6.69
CA PHE A 45 -11.34 15.40 6.58
C PHE A 45 -10.60 14.90 5.32
N SER A 46 -10.72 13.61 5.01
CA SER A 46 -10.15 13.03 3.81
C SER A 46 -10.79 13.61 2.55
N PHE A 47 -12.11 13.77 2.54
CA PHE A 47 -12.84 14.39 1.43
C PHE A 47 -12.42 15.85 1.22
N ILE A 48 -12.35 16.63 2.30
CA ILE A 48 -11.90 18.04 2.25
C ILE A 48 -10.47 18.13 1.69
N THR A 49 -9.57 17.26 2.16
CA THR A 49 -8.18 17.20 1.71
C THR A 49 -8.08 16.99 0.20
N ILE A 50 -8.90 16.10 -0.36
CA ILE A 50 -8.79 15.68 -1.76
C ILE A 50 -9.56 16.63 -2.69
N PHE A 51 -10.77 17.03 -2.30
CA PHE A 51 -11.72 17.65 -3.23
C PHE A 51 -11.90 19.16 -3.04
N ILE A 52 -11.71 19.68 -1.83
CA ILE A 52 -12.01 21.09 -1.50
C ILE A 52 -10.75 21.95 -1.50
N GLN A 53 -9.57 21.39 -1.31
CA GLN A 53 -8.35 22.17 -1.28
C GLN A 53 -8.09 22.81 -2.63
N LYS A 54 -8.35 24.11 -2.73
CA LYS A 54 -7.90 24.92 -3.88
C LYS A 54 -6.42 25.24 -3.72
N ASP A 55 -5.64 24.85 -4.72
CA ASP A 55 -4.25 25.27 -4.84
C ASP A 55 -4.23 26.78 -5.11
N ILE A 56 -3.99 27.57 -4.09
CA ILE A 56 -3.87 29.02 -4.23
C ILE A 56 -2.55 29.44 -3.59
N ASP A 57 -1.52 29.51 -4.40
CA ASP A 57 -0.54 30.60 -4.34
C ASP A 57 0.22 30.69 -5.66
N LYS A 58 -0.03 31.81 -6.35
CA LYS A 58 0.59 32.14 -7.65
C LYS A 58 2.07 32.53 -7.54
N ASN A 59 2.60 32.71 -6.32
CA ASN A 59 3.92 33.33 -6.08
C ASN A 59 4.98 32.38 -5.50
N TYR A 60 4.75 31.05 -5.49
CA TYR A 60 5.80 30.12 -5.11
C TYR A 60 6.58 29.69 -6.35
N GLU A 61 7.81 30.15 -6.50
CA GLU A 61 8.77 29.58 -7.44
C GLU A 61 9.00 28.12 -7.03
N ILE A 62 8.51 27.22 -7.87
CA ILE A 62 8.67 25.80 -7.64
C ILE A 62 10.12 25.45 -7.94
N ASN A 63 10.91 25.31 -6.89
CA ASN A 63 12.18 24.61 -6.98
C ASN A 63 11.96 23.27 -7.68
N LYS A 64 12.85 22.93 -8.61
CA LYS A 64 12.86 21.72 -9.43
C LYS A 64 12.39 20.51 -8.63
N LEU A 65 11.28 19.86 -9.06
CA LEU A 65 10.68 18.69 -8.40
C LEU A 65 11.74 17.68 -7.99
N ASN A 66 11.84 17.36 -6.71
CA ASN A 66 12.88 16.48 -6.21
C ASN A 66 12.42 15.01 -6.22
N TYR A 67 12.57 14.35 -7.37
CA TYR A 67 12.26 12.93 -7.52
C TYR A 67 13.16 12.01 -6.68
N GLN A 68 14.32 12.49 -6.22
CA GLN A 68 15.19 11.72 -5.35
C GLN A 68 14.53 11.45 -4.01
N ASN A 69 13.83 12.43 -3.43
CA ASN A 69 13.10 12.26 -2.18
C ASN A 69 12.00 11.19 -2.30
N LEU A 70 11.31 11.11 -3.45
CA LEU A 70 10.33 10.05 -3.68
C LEU A 70 10.98 8.65 -3.74
N ASN A 71 12.19 8.54 -4.26
CA ASN A 71 12.93 7.28 -4.25
C ASN A 71 13.41 6.91 -2.85
N ILE A 72 13.83 7.90 -2.05
CA ILE A 72 14.17 7.70 -0.62
C ILE A 72 12.92 7.24 0.14
N LEU A 73 11.78 7.91 -0.06
CA LEU A 73 10.52 7.53 0.57
C LEU A 73 10.11 6.09 0.23
N LYS A 74 10.24 5.66 -1.03
CA LYS A 74 10.03 4.27 -1.43
C LYS A 74 10.96 3.32 -0.69
N TYR A 75 12.24 3.65 -0.57
CA TYR A 75 13.21 2.78 0.08
C TYR A 75 12.94 2.63 1.57
N ILE A 76 12.63 3.73 2.27
CA ILE A 76 12.19 3.70 3.66
C ILE A 76 10.91 2.86 3.80
N SER A 77 9.93 3.07 2.93
CA SER A 77 8.69 2.29 2.94
C SER A 77 8.95 0.79 2.72
N ALA A 78 9.91 0.41 1.88
CA ALA A 78 10.26 -0.98 1.68
C ALA A 78 10.91 -1.62 2.92
N ILE A 79 11.76 -0.88 3.65
CA ILE A 79 12.32 -1.33 4.94
C ILE A 79 11.20 -1.49 5.99
N LEU A 80 10.28 -0.54 6.07
CA LEU A 80 9.15 -0.59 6.99
C LEU A 80 8.22 -1.78 6.71
N ILE A 81 8.05 -2.19 5.45
CA ILE A 81 7.32 -3.40 5.09
C ILE A 81 8.02 -4.67 5.62
N VAL A 82 9.34 -4.72 5.64
CA VAL A 82 10.07 -5.83 6.27
C VAL A 82 9.77 -5.88 7.77
N ILE A 83 9.76 -4.72 8.44
CA ILE A 83 9.41 -4.60 9.87
C ILE A 83 7.98 -5.06 10.12
N LEU A 84 7.03 -4.67 9.24
CA LEU A 84 5.63 -5.09 9.30
C LEU A 84 5.49 -6.62 9.32
N HIS A 85 6.24 -7.31 8.46
CA HIS A 85 6.12 -8.77 8.34
C HIS A 85 6.85 -9.55 9.44
N LEU A 86 7.88 -8.97 10.04
CA LEU A 86 8.65 -9.60 11.13
C LEU A 86 8.06 -9.33 12.52
N ARG A 87 7.31 -8.24 12.70
CA ARG A 87 6.73 -7.82 13.97
C ARG A 87 7.71 -7.91 15.15
N PRO A 88 8.88 -7.27 15.11
CA PRO A 88 9.94 -7.47 16.09
C PRO A 88 9.57 -7.00 17.50
N PHE A 89 8.54 -6.19 17.65
CA PHE A 89 8.10 -5.61 18.92
C PHE A 89 6.95 -6.39 19.59
N LEU A 90 6.37 -7.40 18.92
CA LEU A 90 5.17 -8.14 19.38
C LEU A 90 5.33 -8.70 20.81
N ASN A 91 6.50 -9.26 21.12
CA ASN A 91 6.79 -9.87 22.43
C ASN A 91 7.47 -8.91 23.40
N PHE A 92 7.72 -7.65 22.98
CA PHE A 92 8.43 -6.68 23.81
C PHE A 92 7.50 -5.61 24.39
N SER A 93 6.63 -5.02 23.57
CA SER A 93 5.65 -4.02 23.99
C SER A 93 4.51 -3.97 22.99
N ASN A 94 3.28 -4.08 23.50
CA ASN A 94 2.07 -3.94 22.70
C ASN A 94 1.96 -2.54 22.07
N GLU A 95 2.41 -1.50 22.77
CA GLU A 95 2.37 -0.11 22.28
C GLU A 95 3.35 0.09 21.13
N LEU A 96 4.55 -0.49 21.19
CA LEU A 96 5.52 -0.42 20.10
C LEU A 96 5.05 -1.25 18.89
N ASP A 97 4.49 -2.44 19.11
CA ASP A 97 3.91 -3.23 18.03
C ASP A 97 2.74 -2.48 17.38
N LEU A 98 1.84 -1.88 18.15
CA LEU A 98 0.77 -1.03 17.63
C LEU A 98 1.34 0.14 16.81
N ALA A 99 2.33 0.86 17.36
CA ALA A 99 2.94 2.00 16.69
C ALA A 99 3.57 1.63 15.34
N PHE A 100 4.33 0.56 15.29
CA PHE A 100 4.98 0.13 14.05
C PHE A 100 4.01 -0.57 13.09
N ASN A 101 3.25 -1.55 13.53
CA ASN A 101 2.40 -2.37 12.64
C ASN A 101 1.11 -1.68 12.21
N ASN A 102 0.48 -0.86 13.06
CA ASN A 102 -0.83 -0.27 12.77
C ASN A 102 -0.78 1.23 12.48
N ILE A 103 0.36 1.91 12.67
CA ILE A 103 0.48 3.34 12.39
C ILE A 103 1.54 3.57 11.32
N VAL A 104 2.83 3.37 11.65
CA VAL A 104 3.94 3.78 10.78
C VAL A 104 3.97 2.99 9.45
N THR A 105 3.74 1.69 9.48
CA THR A 105 3.86 0.85 8.28
C THR A 105 2.64 0.91 7.36
N ARG A 106 1.47 1.36 7.85
CA ARG A 106 0.22 1.41 7.06
C ARG A 106 0.27 2.39 5.90
N ILE A 107 1.13 3.40 5.97
CA ILE A 107 1.32 4.37 4.87
C ILE A 107 2.13 3.81 3.70
N CYS A 108 2.88 2.72 3.91
CA CYS A 108 3.88 2.26 2.94
C CYS A 108 3.27 1.84 1.60
N VAL A 109 2.24 0.99 1.63
CA VAL A 109 1.60 0.51 0.40
C VAL A 109 0.82 1.62 -0.32
N PRO A 110 -0.01 2.45 0.36
CA PRO A 110 -0.61 3.64 -0.24
C PRO A 110 0.40 4.53 -0.97
N ILE A 111 1.55 4.80 -0.38
CA ILE A 111 2.61 5.62 -0.98
C ILE A 111 3.14 5.00 -2.28
N PHE A 112 3.32 3.69 -2.35
CA PHE A 112 3.76 3.03 -3.60
C PHE A 112 2.73 3.21 -4.72
N PHE A 113 1.44 3.09 -4.43
CA PHE A 113 0.37 3.32 -5.40
C PHE A 113 0.33 4.78 -5.86
N ILE A 114 0.37 5.75 -4.92
CA ILE A 114 0.38 7.19 -5.24
C ILE A 114 1.58 7.54 -6.12
N ILE A 115 2.78 7.12 -5.74
CA ILE A 115 4.00 7.40 -6.52
C ILE A 115 3.89 6.81 -7.92
N THR A 116 3.35 5.61 -8.07
CA THR A 116 3.15 4.98 -9.39
C THR A 116 2.16 5.78 -10.23
N GLY A 117 0.97 6.11 -9.68
CA GLY A 117 -0.02 6.93 -10.38
C GLY A 117 0.53 8.29 -10.81
N TYR A 118 1.27 8.94 -9.92
CA TYR A 118 1.92 10.24 -10.19
C TYR A 118 2.91 10.19 -11.35
N PHE A 119 3.84 9.21 -11.33
CA PHE A 119 4.81 9.09 -12.41
C PHE A 119 4.17 8.65 -13.73
N VAL A 120 3.12 7.84 -13.68
CA VAL A 120 2.34 7.50 -14.88
C VAL A 120 1.76 8.77 -15.50
N ALA A 121 1.10 9.64 -14.71
CA ALA A 121 0.55 10.89 -15.22
C ALA A 121 1.62 11.83 -15.82
N LYS A 122 2.79 11.92 -15.18
CA LYS A 122 3.90 12.76 -15.69
C LYS A 122 4.47 12.24 -17.01
N LYS A 123 4.63 10.90 -17.12
CA LYS A 123 5.23 10.28 -18.33
C LYS A 123 4.24 10.14 -19.48
N GLU A 124 2.95 10.13 -19.23
CA GLU A 124 1.93 10.15 -20.28
C GLU A 124 1.89 11.48 -21.04
N LYS A 125 2.42 12.57 -20.46
CA LYS A 125 2.63 13.83 -21.21
C LYS A 125 3.62 13.66 -22.36
N ASP A 126 4.57 12.75 -22.20
CA ASP A 126 5.64 12.50 -23.20
C ASP A 126 5.29 11.31 -24.12
N SER A 127 4.34 10.44 -23.71
CA SER A 127 3.98 9.22 -24.45
C SER A 127 2.55 8.76 -24.12
N GLU A 128 1.64 8.86 -25.07
CA GLU A 128 0.20 8.51 -24.89
C GLU A 128 -0.02 7.07 -24.42
N ASP A 129 0.85 6.14 -24.80
CA ASP A 129 0.75 4.71 -24.47
C ASP A 129 1.58 4.29 -23.25
N TYR A 130 2.01 5.25 -22.42
CA TYR A 130 2.88 4.94 -21.28
C TYR A 130 2.27 3.91 -20.32
N ILE A 131 0.97 3.98 -20.00
CA ILE A 131 0.27 2.98 -19.16
C ILE A 131 0.43 1.57 -19.74
N LYS A 132 0.20 1.42 -21.06
CA LYS A 132 0.36 0.12 -21.73
C LYS A 132 1.79 -0.39 -21.64
N SER A 133 2.77 0.48 -21.87
CA SER A 133 4.19 0.15 -21.74
C SER A 133 4.56 -0.25 -20.31
N TYR A 134 4.03 0.45 -19.32
CA TYR A 134 4.26 0.15 -17.90
C TYR A 134 3.69 -1.23 -17.53
N ILE A 135 2.44 -1.52 -17.90
CA ILE A 135 1.78 -2.81 -17.67
C ILE A 135 2.55 -3.94 -18.38
N LYS A 136 2.93 -3.74 -19.65
CA LYS A 136 3.71 -4.72 -20.42
C LYS A 136 5.06 -5.08 -19.77
N LYS A 137 5.66 -4.15 -19.01
CA LYS A 137 6.89 -4.40 -18.25
C LYS A 137 6.61 -5.02 -16.87
N THR A 138 5.47 -4.72 -16.28
CA THR A 138 5.11 -5.18 -14.94
C THR A 138 4.64 -6.63 -14.93
N ILE A 139 3.88 -7.07 -15.95
CA ILE A 139 3.38 -8.45 -16.04
C ILE A 139 4.51 -9.50 -16.05
N PRO A 140 5.53 -9.41 -16.92
CA PRO A 140 6.63 -10.39 -16.88
C PRO A 140 7.39 -10.39 -15.55
N LEU A 141 7.60 -9.22 -14.96
CA LEU A 141 8.21 -9.10 -13.64
C LEU A 141 7.38 -9.86 -12.58
N TYR A 142 6.06 -9.64 -12.57
CA TYR A 142 5.15 -10.30 -11.65
C TYR A 142 5.16 -11.82 -11.83
N LEU A 143 5.03 -12.30 -13.07
CA LEU A 143 5.03 -13.73 -13.38
C LEU A 143 6.36 -14.40 -13.01
N THR A 144 7.49 -13.76 -13.28
CA THR A 144 8.82 -14.27 -12.90
C THR A 144 8.92 -14.42 -11.38
N TRP A 145 8.51 -13.42 -10.61
CA TRP A 145 8.54 -13.52 -9.15
C TRP A 145 7.50 -14.50 -8.62
N SER A 146 6.32 -14.58 -9.22
CA SER A 146 5.33 -15.62 -8.87
C SER A 146 5.91 -17.03 -9.03
N LEU A 147 6.64 -17.26 -10.11
CA LEU A 147 7.31 -18.55 -10.35
C LEU A 147 8.43 -18.82 -9.33
N LEU A 148 9.21 -17.79 -8.98
CA LEU A 148 10.29 -17.91 -7.97
C LEU A 148 9.74 -18.21 -6.56
N TYR A 149 8.49 -17.87 -6.28
CA TYR A 149 7.82 -18.20 -5.01
C TYR A 149 7.20 -19.60 -4.97
N VAL A 150 7.08 -20.31 -6.09
CA VAL A 150 6.50 -21.67 -6.13
C VAL A 150 7.20 -22.63 -5.17
N PRO A 151 8.55 -22.71 -5.11
CA PRO A 151 9.22 -23.60 -4.14
C PRO A 151 8.88 -23.24 -2.68
N VAL A 152 8.79 -21.96 -2.34
CA VAL A 152 8.42 -21.50 -1.01
C VAL A 152 7.00 -21.97 -0.66
N ILE A 153 6.07 -21.84 -1.60
CA ILE A 153 4.67 -22.28 -1.43
C ILE A 153 4.61 -23.80 -1.22
N ILE A 154 5.34 -24.57 -2.03
CA ILE A 154 5.37 -26.03 -1.91
C ILE A 154 5.88 -26.45 -0.53
N VAL A 155 7.00 -25.89 -0.07
CA VAL A 155 7.55 -26.23 1.26
C VAL A 155 6.58 -25.83 2.37
N THR A 156 5.97 -24.62 2.28
CA THR A 156 4.93 -24.21 3.23
C THR A 156 3.74 -25.16 3.24
N MET A 157 3.26 -25.60 2.07
CA MET A 157 2.18 -26.59 1.97
C MET A 157 2.56 -27.91 2.62
N ILE A 158 3.78 -28.41 2.39
CA ILE A 158 4.28 -29.64 3.02
C ILE A 158 4.29 -29.52 4.55
N GLN A 159 4.73 -28.39 5.09
CA GLN A 159 4.73 -28.14 6.54
C GLN A 159 3.33 -28.15 7.14
N HIS A 160 2.30 -27.75 6.38
CA HIS A 160 0.90 -27.74 6.82
C HIS A 160 0.10 -29.00 6.44
N LEU A 161 0.72 -30.01 5.80
CA LEU A 161 0.04 -31.26 5.45
C LEU A 161 -0.66 -31.97 6.63
N PRO A 162 -0.08 -32.03 7.84
CA PRO A 162 -0.78 -32.66 8.98
C PRO A 162 -2.11 -31.96 9.29
N THR A 163 -2.11 -30.61 9.32
CA THR A 163 -3.33 -29.83 9.56
C THR A 163 -4.34 -29.98 8.42
N ILE A 164 -3.88 -29.98 7.17
CA ILE A 164 -4.74 -30.22 5.99
C ILE A 164 -5.38 -31.58 6.06
N ASN A 165 -4.63 -32.63 6.38
CA ASN A 165 -5.15 -34.00 6.52
C ASN A 165 -6.21 -34.11 7.62
N GLU A 166 -6.03 -33.41 8.75
CA GLU A 166 -7.03 -33.37 9.83
C GLU A 166 -8.35 -32.73 9.36
N TYR A 167 -8.29 -31.63 8.59
CA TYR A 167 -9.48 -31.00 7.99
C TYR A 167 -10.15 -31.92 6.96
N LEU A 168 -9.37 -32.58 6.10
CA LEU A 168 -9.87 -33.46 5.06
C LEU A 168 -10.56 -34.70 5.69
N ALA A 169 -10.03 -35.24 6.78
CA ALA A 169 -10.64 -36.35 7.52
C ALA A 169 -12.03 -35.97 8.08
N LYS A 170 -12.23 -34.73 8.48
CA LYS A 170 -13.53 -34.21 8.98
C LYS A 170 -14.59 -34.12 7.88
N ILE A 171 -14.18 -33.92 6.61
CA ILE A 171 -15.10 -33.71 5.48
C ILE A 171 -15.64 -35.04 4.93
N ASN A 172 -14.99 -36.16 5.22
CA ASN A 172 -15.39 -37.53 4.82
C ASN A 172 -15.67 -37.69 3.30
N ILE A 173 -14.84 -37.04 2.45
CA ILE A 173 -14.94 -37.17 1.00
C ILE A 173 -14.08 -38.33 0.50
N ALA A 174 -14.60 -39.12 -0.40
CA ALA A 174 -13.84 -40.21 -1.04
C ALA A 174 -12.62 -39.64 -1.80
N LEU A 175 -11.45 -40.24 -1.61
CA LEU A 175 -10.18 -39.79 -2.18
C LEU A 175 -10.25 -39.52 -3.69
N PRO A 176 -10.87 -40.37 -4.55
CA PRO A 176 -10.98 -40.10 -5.99
C PRO A 176 -11.76 -38.82 -6.30
N LEU A 177 -12.85 -38.57 -5.55
CA LEU A 177 -13.66 -37.35 -5.70
C LEU A 177 -12.88 -36.12 -5.25
N LEU A 178 -12.12 -36.20 -4.15
CA LEU A 178 -11.25 -35.11 -3.71
C LEU A 178 -10.19 -34.75 -4.75
N VAL A 179 -9.51 -35.75 -5.32
CA VAL A 179 -8.52 -35.55 -6.38
C VAL A 179 -9.16 -34.89 -7.61
N ALA A 180 -10.33 -35.38 -8.03
CA ALA A 180 -11.08 -34.79 -9.15
C ALA A 180 -11.45 -33.30 -8.89
N LEU A 181 -11.92 -32.98 -7.68
CA LEU A 181 -12.22 -31.61 -7.25
C LEU A 181 -10.98 -30.72 -7.26
N ILE A 182 -9.85 -31.20 -6.73
CA ILE A 182 -8.58 -30.46 -6.75
C ILE A 182 -8.17 -30.16 -8.19
N ILE A 183 -8.18 -31.14 -9.09
CA ILE A 183 -7.81 -30.96 -10.51
C ILE A 183 -8.74 -29.95 -11.18
N LEU A 184 -10.05 -30.01 -10.91
CA LEU A 184 -11.05 -29.12 -11.48
C LEU A 184 -10.90 -27.69 -10.97
N LEU A 185 -10.65 -27.51 -9.69
CA LEU A 185 -10.60 -26.20 -9.04
C LEU A 185 -9.21 -25.53 -9.15
N LEU A 186 -8.12 -26.31 -9.34
CA LEU A 186 -6.76 -25.80 -9.38
C LEU A 186 -6.56 -24.65 -10.39
N PRO A 187 -7.07 -24.70 -11.63
CA PRO A 187 -6.94 -23.58 -12.57
C PRO A 187 -7.63 -22.30 -12.07
N ILE A 188 -8.79 -22.46 -11.42
CA ILE A 188 -9.55 -21.33 -10.84
C ILE A 188 -8.77 -20.73 -9.67
N VAL A 189 -8.23 -21.54 -8.78
CA VAL A 189 -7.39 -21.09 -7.66
C VAL A 189 -6.16 -20.38 -8.14
N ILE A 190 -5.46 -20.90 -9.16
CA ILE A 190 -4.30 -20.25 -9.77
C ILE A 190 -4.71 -18.90 -10.39
N LEU A 191 -5.83 -18.84 -11.11
CA LEU A 191 -6.32 -17.59 -11.70
C LEU A 191 -6.66 -16.55 -10.64
N LEU A 192 -7.34 -16.95 -9.57
CA LEU A 192 -7.64 -16.08 -8.42
C LEU A 192 -6.36 -15.61 -7.73
N ALA A 193 -5.39 -16.50 -7.52
CA ALA A 193 -4.09 -16.14 -6.97
C ALA A 193 -3.36 -15.13 -7.86
N LEU A 194 -3.34 -15.33 -9.17
CA LEU A 194 -2.67 -14.42 -10.10
C LEU A 194 -3.40 -13.08 -10.27
N CYS A 195 -4.73 -13.05 -10.24
CA CYS A 195 -5.49 -11.85 -10.57
C CYS A 195 -6.02 -11.09 -9.35
N TYR A 196 -6.12 -11.71 -8.19
CA TYR A 196 -6.78 -11.12 -7.03
C TYR A 196 -5.88 -11.03 -5.80
N THR A 197 -5.44 -12.16 -5.22
CA THR A 197 -4.70 -12.20 -3.95
C THR A 197 -3.19 -12.07 -4.08
N GLY A 198 -2.65 -12.26 -5.29
CA GLY A 198 -1.23 -12.54 -5.48
C GLY A 198 -0.92 -14.01 -5.16
N VAL A 199 0.11 -14.58 -5.82
CA VAL A 199 0.54 -15.97 -5.61
C VAL A 199 1.17 -16.17 -4.23
N TYR A 200 1.73 -15.12 -3.66
CA TYR A 200 2.25 -15.07 -2.30
C TYR A 200 1.80 -13.78 -1.60
N TYR A 201 1.71 -13.76 -0.29
CA TYR A 201 0.99 -12.76 0.51
C TYR A 201 1.36 -11.29 0.21
N HIS A 202 2.57 -10.98 -0.25
CA HIS A 202 2.97 -9.61 -0.62
C HIS A 202 2.75 -9.30 -2.11
N LEU A 203 2.64 -10.32 -2.98
CA LEU A 203 2.54 -10.13 -4.43
C LEU A 203 1.19 -9.56 -4.89
N TRP A 204 0.19 -9.45 -4.01
CA TRP A 204 -1.12 -8.85 -4.31
C TRP A 204 -1.03 -7.43 -4.88
N TYR A 205 0.05 -6.72 -4.56
CA TYR A 205 0.32 -5.39 -5.08
C TYR A 205 0.38 -5.35 -6.62
N PHE A 206 0.90 -6.40 -7.25
CA PHE A 206 1.04 -6.44 -8.71
C PHE A 206 -0.30 -6.54 -9.44
N PRO A 207 -1.19 -7.50 -9.18
CA PRO A 207 -2.52 -7.46 -9.77
C PRO A 207 -3.27 -6.17 -9.38
N ALA A 208 -3.13 -5.68 -8.15
CA ALA A 208 -3.76 -4.43 -7.75
C ALA A 208 -3.32 -3.24 -8.60
N ILE A 209 -2.03 -3.07 -8.86
CA ILE A 209 -1.52 -1.96 -9.70
C ILE A 209 -1.89 -2.14 -11.18
N ILE A 210 -1.81 -3.37 -11.71
CA ILE A 210 -2.11 -3.67 -13.11
C ILE A 210 -3.58 -3.36 -13.41
N PHE A 211 -4.52 -3.90 -12.62
CA PHE A 211 -5.95 -3.67 -12.83
C PHE A 211 -6.37 -2.23 -12.55
N SER A 212 -5.81 -1.57 -11.54
CA SER A 212 -6.04 -0.13 -11.30
C SER A 212 -5.63 0.73 -12.50
N LEU A 213 -4.48 0.44 -13.10
CA LEU A 213 -4.02 1.14 -14.30
C LEU A 213 -4.86 0.83 -15.54
N LEU A 214 -5.37 -0.40 -15.68
CA LEU A 214 -6.29 -0.75 -16.77
C LEU A 214 -7.62 0.01 -16.66
N VAL A 215 -8.20 0.07 -15.45
CA VAL A 215 -9.41 0.86 -15.18
C VAL A 215 -9.14 2.34 -15.47
N LEU A 216 -8.06 2.90 -14.96
CA LEU A 216 -7.65 4.29 -15.19
C LEU A 216 -7.50 4.58 -16.71
N LYS A 217 -6.81 3.69 -17.45
CA LYS A 217 -6.60 3.85 -18.90
C LYS A 217 -7.92 3.87 -19.66
N LYS A 218 -8.86 2.99 -19.30
CA LYS A 218 -10.18 2.89 -19.97
C LYS A 218 -11.04 4.10 -19.62
N TRP A 219 -11.06 4.51 -18.35
CA TRP A 219 -11.89 5.58 -17.85
C TRP A 219 -11.51 6.95 -18.41
N LYS A 220 -10.23 7.33 -18.34
CA LYS A 220 -9.76 8.67 -18.76
C LYS A 220 -10.04 9.01 -20.24
N LYS A 221 -10.32 8.02 -21.07
CA LYS A 221 -10.69 8.22 -22.48
C LYS A 221 -12.09 8.79 -22.66
N LYS A 222 -12.98 8.58 -21.69
CA LYS A 222 -14.41 8.90 -21.80
C LYS A 222 -14.89 9.89 -20.76
N PHE A 223 -14.24 9.92 -19.59
CA PHE A 223 -14.73 10.65 -18.43
C PHE A 223 -13.64 11.44 -17.73
N ASN A 224 -14.04 12.50 -17.01
CA ASN A 224 -13.13 13.26 -16.20
C ASN A 224 -12.58 12.41 -15.03
N ILE A 225 -11.28 12.53 -14.79
CA ILE A 225 -10.58 11.79 -13.72
C ILE A 225 -11.13 12.06 -12.33
N LYS A 226 -11.73 13.24 -12.09
CA LYS A 226 -12.35 13.58 -10.81
C LYS A 226 -13.50 12.64 -10.44
N TYR A 227 -14.31 12.23 -11.43
CA TYR A 227 -15.40 11.27 -11.17
C TYR A 227 -14.84 9.90 -10.75
N LEU A 228 -13.78 9.44 -11.42
CA LEU A 228 -13.12 8.20 -11.00
C LEU A 228 -12.51 8.31 -9.59
N LEU A 229 -11.96 9.48 -9.24
CA LEU A 229 -11.43 9.73 -7.90
C LEU A 229 -12.53 9.64 -6.84
N VAL A 230 -13.71 10.22 -7.08
CA VAL A 230 -14.87 10.12 -6.18
C VAL A 230 -15.36 8.68 -6.06
N ILE A 231 -15.55 8.00 -7.18
CA ILE A 231 -16.02 6.61 -7.20
C ILE A 231 -15.02 5.70 -6.48
N SER A 232 -13.73 5.84 -6.77
CA SER A 232 -12.70 5.02 -6.13
C SER A 232 -12.56 5.33 -4.62
N PHE A 233 -12.87 6.55 -4.18
CA PHE A 233 -12.95 6.88 -2.76
C PHE A 233 -14.13 6.18 -2.08
N ILE A 234 -15.31 6.15 -2.72
CA ILE A 234 -16.48 5.40 -2.21
C ILE A 234 -16.15 3.90 -2.11
N LEU A 235 -15.46 3.36 -3.12
CA LEU A 235 -15.00 1.97 -3.09
C LEU A 235 -13.97 1.72 -1.96
N LEU A 236 -13.09 2.68 -1.68
CA LEU A 236 -12.17 2.61 -0.53
C LEU A 236 -12.93 2.59 0.80
N LEU A 237 -14.00 3.39 0.93
CA LEU A 237 -14.85 3.35 2.13
C LEU A 237 -15.51 1.98 2.32
N PHE A 238 -15.98 1.36 1.24
CA PHE A 238 -16.42 -0.03 1.32
C PHE A 238 -15.28 -0.97 1.73
N GLY A 239 -14.07 -0.79 1.17
CA GLY A 239 -12.90 -1.55 1.57
C GLY A 239 -12.55 -1.42 3.05
N ALA A 240 -12.71 -0.24 3.62
CA ALA A 240 -12.44 0.03 5.03
C ALA A 240 -13.37 -0.73 5.97
N THR A 241 -14.53 -1.23 5.50
CA THR A 241 -15.46 -2.00 6.35
C THR A 241 -14.83 -3.26 6.96
N GLU A 242 -13.76 -3.80 6.37
CA GLU A 242 -12.95 -4.89 6.92
C GLU A 242 -12.24 -4.47 8.23
N THR A 243 -11.68 -3.28 8.25
CA THR A 243 -10.99 -2.70 9.42
C THR A 243 -11.99 -2.18 10.47
N TYR A 244 -13.12 -1.64 10.02
CA TYR A 244 -14.17 -1.07 10.88
C TYR A 244 -15.30 -2.06 11.20
N TYR A 245 -15.10 -3.35 10.96
CA TYR A 245 -16.14 -4.37 11.06
C TYR A 245 -16.86 -4.33 12.41
N GLY A 246 -16.15 -4.22 13.53
CA GLY A 246 -16.72 -4.20 14.87
C GLY A 246 -17.64 -3.01 15.15
N VAL A 247 -17.41 -1.87 14.48
CA VAL A 247 -18.20 -0.63 14.63
C VAL A 247 -19.52 -0.67 13.85
N LEU A 248 -19.66 -1.59 12.88
CA LEU A 248 -20.79 -1.62 11.97
C LEU A 248 -22.04 -2.22 12.64
N PRO A 249 -23.25 -1.75 12.31
CA PRO A 249 -24.50 -2.35 12.75
C PRO A 249 -24.61 -3.81 12.33
N PHE A 250 -25.30 -4.64 13.13
CA PHE A 250 -25.45 -6.06 12.88
C PHE A 250 -26.01 -6.41 11.49
N SER A 251 -26.99 -5.64 11.00
CA SER A 251 -27.55 -5.81 9.65
C SER A 251 -26.51 -5.65 8.54
N VAL A 252 -25.60 -4.67 8.70
CA VAL A 252 -24.50 -4.43 7.76
C VAL A 252 -23.46 -5.53 7.87
N LYS A 253 -23.08 -5.96 9.07
CA LYS A 253 -22.16 -7.10 9.29
C LYS A 253 -22.66 -8.36 8.60
N LYS A 254 -23.97 -8.68 8.73
CA LYS A 254 -24.59 -9.81 8.07
C LYS A 254 -24.50 -9.73 6.54
N LEU A 255 -24.72 -8.54 5.95
CA LEU A 255 -24.57 -8.34 4.51
C LEU A 255 -23.11 -8.51 4.07
N LEU A 256 -22.17 -7.93 4.81
CA LEU A 256 -20.74 -8.01 4.51
C LEU A 256 -20.18 -9.44 4.68
N SER A 257 -20.74 -10.24 5.58
CA SER A 257 -20.30 -11.62 5.76
C SER A 257 -20.42 -12.45 4.48
N TYR A 258 -21.46 -12.22 3.65
CA TYR A 258 -21.58 -12.88 2.34
C TYR A 258 -20.42 -12.51 1.42
N TYR A 259 -20.01 -11.23 1.43
CA TYR A 259 -18.85 -10.79 0.64
C TYR A 259 -17.56 -11.44 1.14
N TYR A 260 -17.29 -11.41 2.45
CA TYR A 260 -16.05 -11.93 3.02
C TYR A 260 -15.95 -13.46 2.92
N ASN A 261 -17.05 -14.18 2.96
CA ASN A 261 -17.07 -15.63 2.74
C ASN A 261 -16.68 -16.01 1.31
N ILE A 262 -16.86 -15.14 0.33
CA ILE A 262 -16.53 -15.41 -1.07
C ILE A 262 -15.16 -14.81 -1.44
N PHE A 263 -14.91 -13.57 -1.07
CA PHE A 263 -13.76 -12.78 -1.51
C PHE A 263 -12.65 -12.63 -0.49
N PHE A 264 -12.84 -13.10 0.73
CA PHE A 264 -11.88 -13.16 1.84
C PHE A 264 -11.34 -11.80 2.32
N THR A 265 -11.07 -10.83 1.42
CA THR A 265 -10.46 -9.55 1.77
C THR A 265 -10.85 -8.43 0.79
N THR A 266 -10.84 -7.21 1.29
CA THR A 266 -10.97 -5.98 0.49
C THR A 266 -9.62 -5.41 0.05
N ARG A 267 -8.50 -6.03 0.45
CA ARG A 267 -7.15 -5.64 0.07
C ARG A 267 -6.82 -6.05 -1.37
N ASN A 268 -7.44 -5.40 -2.34
CA ASN A 268 -7.33 -5.70 -3.76
C ASN A 268 -7.29 -4.41 -4.61
N PHE A 269 -7.32 -4.56 -5.93
CA PHE A 269 -7.26 -3.43 -6.84
C PHE A 269 -8.47 -2.50 -6.72
N LEU A 270 -9.68 -3.04 -6.52
CA LEU A 270 -10.93 -2.29 -6.58
C LEU A 270 -11.13 -1.42 -5.34
N PHE A 271 -10.96 -2.01 -4.17
CA PHE A 271 -11.29 -1.36 -2.90
C PHE A 271 -10.10 -0.67 -2.23
N PHE A 272 -8.87 -0.90 -2.73
CA PHE A 272 -7.68 -0.27 -2.18
C PHE A 272 -6.80 0.37 -3.25
N GLY A 273 -6.28 -0.42 -4.20
CA GLY A 273 -5.27 0.04 -5.16
C GLY A 273 -5.77 1.15 -6.08
N LEU A 274 -7.00 1.05 -6.56
CA LEU A 274 -7.59 1.99 -7.51
C LEU A 274 -7.59 3.41 -6.98
N PHE A 275 -8.04 3.61 -5.75
CA PHE A 275 -8.11 4.95 -5.16
C PHE A 275 -6.73 5.62 -5.10
N TYR A 276 -5.73 4.96 -4.55
CA TYR A 276 -4.41 5.56 -4.38
C TYR A 276 -3.68 5.77 -5.72
N VAL A 277 -3.88 4.88 -6.70
CA VAL A 277 -3.36 5.07 -8.07
C VAL A 277 -4.02 6.27 -8.74
N VAL A 278 -5.35 6.38 -8.65
CA VAL A 278 -6.11 7.51 -9.24
C VAL A 278 -5.75 8.82 -8.54
N LEU A 279 -5.61 8.81 -7.21
CA LEU A 279 -5.16 9.97 -6.43
C LEU A 279 -3.77 10.43 -6.91
N GLY A 280 -2.81 9.51 -7.01
CA GLY A 280 -1.49 9.81 -7.52
C GLY A 280 -1.52 10.34 -8.96
N TYR A 281 -2.31 9.73 -9.82
CA TYR A 281 -2.51 10.21 -11.19
C TYR A 281 -3.11 11.61 -11.24
N TYR A 282 -4.17 11.87 -10.47
CA TYR A 282 -4.78 13.19 -10.33
C TYR A 282 -3.77 14.24 -9.86
N MET A 283 -2.95 13.91 -8.85
CA MET A 283 -1.85 14.78 -8.41
C MET A 283 -0.84 15.03 -9.54
N GLY A 284 -0.51 14.02 -10.33
CA GLY A 284 0.42 14.12 -11.46
C GLY A 284 -0.08 14.96 -12.63
N THR A 285 -1.41 15.09 -12.81
CA THR A 285 -2.00 15.97 -13.83
C THR A 285 -1.92 17.46 -13.47
N LYS A 286 -1.74 17.76 -12.18
CA LYS A 286 -1.60 19.14 -11.72
C LYS A 286 -0.26 19.74 -12.15
N GLU A 287 -0.28 20.99 -12.58
CA GLU A 287 0.95 21.73 -12.89
C GLU A 287 1.73 22.04 -11.63
N LYS A 288 1.01 22.45 -10.60
CA LYS A 288 1.56 22.81 -9.28
C LYS A 288 0.86 21.99 -8.20
N LEU A 289 1.65 21.23 -7.46
CA LEU A 289 1.23 20.51 -6.25
C LEU A 289 1.74 21.30 -5.06
N TYR A 290 0.93 22.17 -4.51
CA TYR A 290 1.29 22.95 -3.33
C TYR A 290 0.18 22.86 -2.29
N SER A 291 0.56 22.77 -1.02
CA SER A 291 -0.35 22.91 0.11
C SER A 291 0.24 23.85 1.12
N LYS A 292 -0.43 24.98 1.35
CA LYS A 292 -0.05 25.90 2.42
C LYS A 292 -0.11 25.16 3.78
N TYR A 293 0.89 25.38 4.62
CA TYR A 293 1.04 24.66 5.89
C TYR A 293 1.08 23.12 5.76
N CYS A 294 1.67 22.62 4.65
CA CYS A 294 1.74 21.18 4.36
C CYS A 294 2.28 20.37 5.52
N PHE A 295 3.32 20.87 6.20
CA PHE A 295 3.92 20.19 7.35
C PHE A 295 2.95 20.09 8.55
N VAL A 296 2.23 21.17 8.87
CA VAL A 296 1.22 21.14 9.95
C VAL A 296 0.13 20.13 9.63
N LYS A 297 -0.37 20.13 8.38
CA LYS A 297 -1.38 19.17 7.92
C LYS A 297 -0.87 17.73 7.95
N LEU A 298 0.41 17.52 7.64
CA LEU A 298 1.08 16.22 7.76
C LEU A 298 1.06 15.74 9.22
N VAL A 299 1.46 16.61 10.15
CA VAL A 299 1.47 16.30 11.59
C VAL A 299 0.06 16.01 12.10
N VAL A 300 -0.92 16.84 11.75
CA VAL A 300 -2.33 16.62 12.11
C VAL A 300 -2.83 15.28 11.56
N SER A 301 -2.50 14.96 10.30
CA SER A 301 -2.91 13.70 9.69
C SER A 301 -2.26 12.50 10.37
N PHE A 302 -1.02 12.63 10.86
CA PHE A 302 -0.34 11.60 11.62
C PHE A 302 -1.03 11.37 12.99
N PHE A 303 -1.40 12.42 13.69
CA PHE A 303 -2.17 12.30 14.94
C PHE A 303 -3.55 11.67 14.69
N LEU A 304 -4.23 12.02 13.60
CA LEU A 304 -5.49 11.38 13.23
C LEU A 304 -5.32 9.88 12.99
N LEU A 305 -4.26 9.47 12.27
CA LEU A 305 -3.96 8.05 12.06
C LEU A 305 -3.65 7.33 13.38
N THR A 306 -2.86 7.96 14.26
CA THR A 306 -2.54 7.40 15.56
C THR A 306 -3.81 7.20 16.41
N PHE A 307 -4.67 8.21 16.43
CA PHE A 307 -5.93 8.16 17.16
C PHE A 307 -6.89 7.09 16.59
N GLU A 308 -7.02 7.03 15.26
CA GLU A 308 -7.79 5.98 14.56
C GLU A 308 -7.29 4.58 14.92
N ALA A 309 -5.98 4.36 14.86
CA ALA A 309 -5.38 3.07 15.16
C ALA A 309 -5.59 2.63 16.62
N ILE A 310 -5.50 3.57 17.57
CA ILE A 310 -5.75 3.32 19.00
C ILE A 310 -7.22 2.98 19.23
N LEU A 311 -8.15 3.77 18.68
CA LEU A 311 -9.59 3.52 18.86
C LEU A 311 -10.04 2.18 18.26
N LEU A 312 -9.42 1.75 17.17
CA LEU A 312 -9.75 0.48 16.52
C LEU A 312 -8.96 -0.70 17.11
N HIS A 313 -8.02 -0.46 18.05
CA HIS A 313 -7.16 -1.53 18.56
C HIS A 313 -7.95 -2.64 19.27
N ASP A 314 -8.87 -2.25 20.13
CA ASP A 314 -9.65 -3.16 20.98
C ASP A 314 -11.01 -3.54 20.36
N ILE A 315 -11.30 -3.04 19.16
CA ILE A 315 -12.55 -3.34 18.44
C ILE A 315 -12.35 -4.57 17.57
N ASP A 316 -13.37 -5.43 17.52
CA ASP A 316 -13.40 -6.58 16.63
C ASP A 316 -13.24 -6.16 15.16
N ARG A 317 -12.26 -6.72 14.48
CA ARG A 317 -11.89 -6.40 13.10
C ARG A 317 -11.46 -7.64 12.35
N LEU A 318 -11.80 -7.72 11.07
CA LEU A 318 -11.39 -8.82 10.20
C LEU A 318 -9.93 -8.65 9.75
N ASP A 319 -9.54 -7.40 9.48
CA ASP A 319 -8.15 -7.02 9.14
C ASP A 319 -7.91 -5.54 9.53
N SER A 320 -6.66 -5.12 9.64
CA SER A 320 -6.25 -3.72 9.92
C SER A 320 -5.56 -3.04 8.73
N ASN A 321 -5.90 -3.44 7.50
CA ASN A 321 -5.19 -2.97 6.31
C ASN A 321 -5.59 -1.57 5.85
N ILE A 322 -6.85 -1.16 6.04
CA ILE A 322 -7.40 0.08 5.46
C ILE A 322 -7.81 1.04 6.57
N LEU A 323 -6.85 1.84 7.03
CA LEU A 323 -7.11 2.98 7.89
C LEU A 323 -7.35 4.22 7.02
N LEU A 324 -8.47 4.92 7.24
CA LEU A 324 -8.88 6.04 6.39
C LEU A 324 -8.01 7.28 6.57
N SER A 325 -7.44 7.49 7.76
CA SER A 325 -6.48 8.58 7.99
C SER A 325 -5.17 8.42 7.20
N CYS A 326 -4.90 7.23 6.64
CA CYS A 326 -3.83 7.06 5.67
C CYS A 326 -4.02 7.93 4.42
N VAL A 327 -5.26 8.29 4.06
CA VAL A 327 -5.55 9.12 2.89
C VAL A 327 -4.94 10.52 3.02
N PRO A 328 -5.31 11.36 4.01
CA PRO A 328 -4.70 12.67 4.18
C PRO A 328 -3.22 12.58 4.52
N LEU A 329 -2.80 11.60 5.32
CA LEU A 329 -1.40 11.44 5.71
C LEU A 329 -0.51 11.18 4.50
N THR A 330 -0.85 10.22 3.65
CA THR A 330 -0.04 9.90 2.46
C THR A 330 -0.08 11.01 1.42
N TYR A 331 -1.19 11.74 1.30
CA TYR A 331 -1.30 12.92 0.45
C TYR A 331 -0.30 14.01 0.86
N TYR A 332 -0.30 14.41 2.14
CA TYR A 332 0.60 15.46 2.63
C TYR A 332 2.05 14.98 2.73
N LEU A 333 2.29 13.71 3.05
CA LEU A 333 3.62 13.11 3.03
C LEU A 333 4.22 13.14 1.63
N PHE A 334 3.43 12.80 0.61
CA PHE A 334 3.88 12.86 -0.78
C PHE A 334 4.24 14.31 -1.19
N ILE A 335 3.36 15.28 -0.90
CA ILE A 335 3.63 16.69 -1.20
C ILE A 335 4.89 17.17 -0.47
N SER A 336 5.01 16.88 0.82
CA SER A 336 6.20 17.24 1.60
C SER A 336 7.48 16.65 1.01
N ALA A 337 7.46 15.38 0.61
CA ALA A 337 8.63 14.72 0.00
C ALA A 337 9.03 15.35 -1.34
N VAL A 338 8.05 15.80 -2.14
CA VAL A 338 8.32 16.48 -3.42
C VAL A 338 8.93 17.86 -3.21
N TYR A 339 8.50 18.59 -2.16
CA TYR A 339 8.88 20.00 -1.94
C TYR A 339 10.02 20.20 -0.94
N ILE A 340 10.43 19.19 -0.17
CA ILE A 340 11.61 19.31 0.67
C ILE A 340 12.82 19.57 -0.23
N ALA A 341 13.42 20.75 -0.09
CA ALA A 341 14.66 21.07 -0.77
C ALA A 341 15.76 20.11 -0.31
N ASN A 342 16.33 19.38 -1.23
CA ASN A 342 17.47 18.52 -0.95
C ASN A 342 18.66 18.99 -1.82
N ASN A 343 19.60 19.69 -1.18
CA ASN A 343 20.82 20.17 -1.84
C ASN A 343 21.85 19.03 -2.01
N ILE A 344 21.61 17.86 -1.39
CA ILE A 344 22.52 16.73 -1.42
C ILE A 344 22.08 15.75 -2.52
N LYS A 345 22.86 15.64 -3.58
CA LYS A 345 22.68 14.60 -4.60
C LYS A 345 23.29 13.29 -4.12
N LEU A 346 22.47 12.45 -3.53
CA LEU A 346 22.91 11.10 -3.14
C LEU A 346 23.02 10.22 -4.39
N LYS A 347 24.19 9.61 -4.60
CA LYS A 347 24.44 8.70 -5.74
C LYS A 347 23.83 7.30 -5.54
N PHE A 348 23.18 7.04 -4.41
CA PHE A 348 22.63 5.72 -4.10
C PHE A 348 21.32 5.48 -4.89
N PRO A 349 21.15 4.31 -5.54
CA PRO A 349 19.98 4.02 -6.38
C PRO A 349 18.78 3.52 -5.56
N PHE A 350 18.25 4.37 -4.69
CA PHE A 350 17.15 4.08 -3.77
C PHE A 350 15.94 3.39 -4.41
N GLY A 351 15.58 3.81 -5.64
CA GLY A 351 14.42 3.25 -6.34
C GLY A 351 14.59 1.77 -6.72
N ASP A 352 15.79 1.37 -7.13
CA ASP A 352 16.10 -0.02 -7.48
C ASP A 352 16.17 -0.88 -6.21
N TYR A 353 16.80 -0.38 -5.14
CA TYR A 353 16.85 -1.08 -3.86
C TYR A 353 15.45 -1.28 -3.27
N SER A 354 14.61 -0.26 -3.26
CA SER A 354 13.21 -0.36 -2.81
C SER A 354 12.48 -1.51 -3.47
N LYS A 355 12.65 -1.65 -4.80
CA LYS A 355 12.03 -2.73 -5.58
C LYS A 355 12.50 -4.11 -5.12
N TYR A 356 13.82 -4.30 -4.94
CA TYR A 356 14.35 -5.61 -4.57
C TYR A 356 14.11 -5.95 -3.11
N TYR A 357 14.14 -4.98 -2.21
CA TYR A 357 13.70 -5.17 -0.82
C TYR A 357 12.28 -5.74 -0.78
N TYR A 358 11.36 -5.10 -1.53
CA TYR A 358 9.98 -5.55 -1.60
C TYR A 358 9.83 -6.97 -2.16
N LEU A 359 10.63 -7.33 -3.17
CA LEU A 359 10.50 -8.61 -3.87
C LEU A 359 11.18 -9.78 -3.15
N ILE A 360 12.24 -9.52 -2.38
CA ILE A 360 13.14 -10.57 -1.85
C ILE A 360 12.87 -10.88 -0.39
N HIS A 361 12.49 -9.87 0.44
CA HIS A 361 12.43 -10.06 1.89
C HIS A 361 11.59 -11.26 2.34
N PRO A 362 10.44 -11.62 1.74
CA PRO A 362 9.69 -12.76 2.24
C PRO A 362 10.38 -14.10 2.01
N VAL A 363 11.16 -14.24 0.92
CA VAL A 363 12.01 -15.44 0.70
C VAL A 363 13.08 -15.52 1.78
N ILE A 364 13.68 -14.36 2.15
CA ILE A 364 14.72 -14.34 3.19
C ILE A 364 14.12 -14.63 4.55
N ILE A 365 12.95 -14.06 4.88
CA ILE A 365 12.23 -14.39 6.11
C ILE A 365 11.99 -15.90 6.19
N PHE A 366 11.47 -16.49 5.12
CA PHE A 366 11.20 -17.91 5.02
C PHE A 366 12.47 -18.77 5.17
N ALA A 367 13.54 -18.41 4.45
CA ALA A 367 14.81 -19.14 4.52
C ALA A 367 15.44 -19.09 5.92
N ILE A 368 15.40 -17.94 6.58
CA ILE A 368 15.91 -17.79 7.95
C ILE A 368 15.08 -18.61 8.94
N SER A 369 13.74 -18.61 8.79
CA SER A 369 12.87 -19.44 9.65
C SER A 369 13.08 -20.96 9.48
N LEU A 370 13.48 -21.40 8.29
CA LEU A 370 13.85 -22.80 8.03
C LEU A 370 15.21 -23.20 8.61
N LEU A 371 16.18 -22.28 8.53
CA LEU A 371 17.55 -22.55 8.98
C LEU A 371 17.72 -22.42 10.49
N PHE A 372 16.91 -21.62 11.13
CA PHE A 372 16.99 -21.29 12.56
C PHE A 372 15.63 -21.45 13.23
N GLU A 373 15.27 -22.64 13.66
CA GLU A 373 13.94 -22.98 14.22
C GLU A 373 13.49 -22.03 15.36
N ASN A 374 14.43 -21.56 16.18
CA ASN A 374 14.13 -20.70 17.35
C ASN A 374 14.39 -19.21 17.10
N ILE A 375 14.55 -18.77 15.84
CA ILE A 375 14.86 -17.37 15.52
C ILE A 375 13.77 -16.40 15.99
N SER A 376 12.53 -16.86 16.08
CA SER A 376 11.39 -16.08 16.60
C SER A 376 11.60 -15.61 18.05
N ASN A 377 12.39 -16.33 18.84
CA ASN A 377 12.74 -15.95 20.20
C ASN A 377 13.76 -14.79 20.27
N TYR A 378 14.38 -14.47 19.12
CA TYR A 378 15.39 -13.41 18.99
C TYR A 378 14.95 -12.38 17.92
N PRO A 379 13.86 -11.63 18.13
CA PRO A 379 13.23 -10.80 17.10
C PRO A 379 14.17 -9.72 16.53
N TYR A 380 15.05 -9.13 17.36
CA TYR A 380 16.02 -8.13 16.92
C TYR A 380 17.15 -8.73 16.06
N LEU A 381 17.61 -9.94 16.39
CA LEU A 381 18.56 -10.66 15.55
C LEU A 381 17.92 -11.06 14.22
N ASN A 382 16.68 -11.54 14.25
CA ASN A 382 15.93 -11.91 13.07
C ASN A 382 15.78 -10.73 12.09
N ILE A 383 15.32 -9.56 12.57
CA ILE A 383 15.18 -8.39 11.70
C ILE A 383 16.53 -7.92 11.16
N PHE A 384 17.58 -7.94 11.98
CA PHE A 384 18.92 -7.57 11.55
C PHE A 384 19.41 -8.49 10.43
N MET A 385 19.29 -9.81 10.60
CA MET A 385 19.69 -10.80 9.58
C MET A 385 18.88 -10.64 8.30
N VAL A 386 17.55 -10.51 8.39
CA VAL A 386 16.68 -10.32 7.22
C VAL A 386 17.06 -9.05 6.47
N LEU A 387 17.24 -7.93 7.15
CA LEU A 387 17.61 -6.66 6.51
C LEU A 387 19.01 -6.74 5.88
N LEU A 388 19.99 -7.32 6.57
CA LEU A 388 21.36 -7.45 6.08
C LEU A 388 21.42 -8.32 4.83
N ILE A 389 20.83 -9.52 4.86
CA ILE A 389 20.84 -10.45 3.73
C ILE A 389 20.05 -9.87 2.56
N THR A 390 18.86 -9.26 2.81
CA THR A 390 18.08 -8.59 1.78
C THR A 390 18.89 -7.46 1.13
N HIS A 391 19.65 -6.70 1.94
CA HIS A 391 20.52 -5.63 1.42
C HIS A 391 21.62 -6.17 0.53
N ILE A 392 22.35 -7.19 0.98
CA ILE A 392 23.45 -7.81 0.23
C ILE A 392 22.93 -8.35 -1.12
N ILE A 393 21.84 -9.10 -1.12
CA ILE A 393 21.26 -9.66 -2.35
C ILE A 393 20.78 -8.54 -3.28
N SER A 394 20.12 -7.52 -2.76
CA SER A 394 19.69 -6.34 -3.53
C SER A 394 20.89 -5.63 -4.15
N PHE A 395 21.97 -5.44 -3.39
CA PHE A 395 23.22 -4.85 -3.89
C PHE A 395 23.81 -5.65 -5.04
N LEU A 396 23.92 -6.98 -4.91
CA LEU A 396 24.45 -7.85 -5.95
C LEU A 396 23.62 -7.75 -7.24
N ILE A 397 22.29 -7.79 -7.13
CA ILE A 397 21.39 -7.69 -8.29
C ILE A 397 21.51 -6.33 -8.98
N VAL A 398 21.52 -5.23 -8.21
CA VAL A 398 21.65 -3.87 -8.76
C VAL A 398 23.00 -3.71 -9.46
N LYS A 399 24.09 -4.20 -8.86
CA LYS A 399 25.45 -4.17 -9.43
C LYS A 399 25.54 -4.96 -10.74
N LEU A 400 25.00 -6.19 -10.79
CA LEU A 400 24.97 -7.02 -12.00
C LEU A 400 24.20 -6.34 -13.14
N LYS A 401 23.03 -5.73 -12.82
CA LYS A 401 22.25 -4.99 -13.82
C LYS A 401 22.97 -3.76 -14.36
N SER A 402 23.66 -3.02 -13.53
CA SER A 402 24.43 -1.86 -13.97
C SER A 402 25.55 -2.27 -14.93
N LYS A 403 26.26 -3.38 -14.65
CA LYS A 403 27.31 -3.93 -15.51
C LYS A 403 26.75 -4.39 -16.87
N ASN A 404 25.61 -5.10 -16.88
CA ASN A 404 24.98 -5.55 -18.13
C ASN A 404 24.50 -4.37 -18.98
N LYS A 405 23.98 -3.30 -18.37
CA LYS A 405 23.57 -2.09 -19.10
C LYS A 405 24.76 -1.37 -19.74
N LEU A 406 25.91 -1.32 -19.07
CA LEU A 406 27.16 -0.79 -19.61
C LEU A 406 27.63 -1.60 -20.82
N ASN A 407 27.64 -2.93 -20.71
CA ASN A 407 28.07 -3.83 -21.81
C ASN A 407 27.15 -3.71 -23.05
N ILE A 408 25.83 -3.59 -22.86
CA ILE A 408 24.88 -3.41 -23.96
C ILE A 408 25.12 -2.05 -24.66
N ASN A 409 25.38 -0.99 -23.91
CA ASN A 409 25.68 0.32 -24.50
C ASN A 409 27.00 0.34 -25.23
N LEU A 410 28.05 -0.30 -24.69
CA LEU A 410 29.34 -0.46 -25.36
C LEU A 410 29.22 -1.24 -26.70
N ASN A 411 28.47 -2.35 -26.69
CA ASN A 411 28.22 -3.14 -27.90
C ASN A 411 27.38 -2.39 -28.94
N LYS A 412 26.49 -1.51 -28.54
CA LYS A 412 25.75 -0.62 -29.47
C LYS A 412 26.70 0.39 -30.11
N ASN A 413 27.51 1.07 -29.30
CA ASN A 413 28.45 2.07 -29.80
C ASN A 413 29.49 1.44 -30.74
N VAL A 414 30.00 0.21 -30.44
CA VAL A 414 30.93 -0.55 -31.32
C VAL A 414 30.24 -0.91 -32.63
N LYS A 415 28.96 -1.32 -32.62
CA LYS A 415 28.19 -1.60 -33.84
C LYS A 415 27.88 -0.36 -34.68
N GLU A 416 27.74 0.80 -34.06
CA GLU A 416 27.55 2.08 -34.76
C GLU A 416 28.88 2.57 -35.39
N LEU A 417 30.02 2.41 -34.68
CA LEU A 417 31.34 2.74 -35.19
C LEU A 417 31.83 1.79 -36.30
N GLY A 418 31.39 0.54 -36.31
CA GLY A 418 31.71 -0.42 -37.36
C GLY A 418 30.84 -0.32 -38.62
N LYS A 419 29.96 0.66 -38.68
CA LYS A 419 29.13 0.99 -39.86
C LYS A 419 29.57 2.28 -40.58
N ILE A 420 30.64 2.93 -40.09
CA ILE A 420 31.37 4.03 -40.74
C ILE A 420 32.60 3.43 -41.40
#